data_2e5288b957416d06837370973186e7b0
#
_entry.id   2e5288b957416d06837370973186e7b0
#
_cell.length_a   1.000
_cell.length_b   1.000
_cell.length_c   1.000
_cell.angle_alpha   90.00
_cell.angle_beta   90.00
_cell.angle_gamma   90.00
#
_symmetry.space_group_name_H-M   'P 1'
#
loop_
_entity.id
_entity.type
_entity.pdbx_description
1 polymer ?
#
loop_
_entity_poly.entity_id
_entity_poly.type
_entity_poly.pdbx_seq_one_letter_code
_entity_poly.pdbx_strand_id
1 'polypeptide(L)'
;EPSRLEGGGPSQFRQLIQQIGYNKDVDIELGTVVAPPPAIRVTVDNDEKLELLAEDLIVAEHLTRHKRKVTLTSETVREAMTKAGYTPHVHDITELIIEGEIEFTDELKAGDRVIIQSIDEGQTYIIQDRAVIYDGA
;
A
#
# COMPACT_ATOMS: atom_id res chain seq x y z
N GLU A 1 14.93 -28.33 18.84
CA GLU A 1 14.13 -29.38 19.46
C GLU A 1 12.80 -28.78 19.96
N PRO A 2 11.66 -29.35 19.58
CA PRO A 2 10.40 -28.81 20.02
C PRO A 2 10.24 -28.98 21.53
N SER A 3 9.65 -27.98 22.16
CA SER A 3 9.37 -28.02 23.59
C SER A 3 8.45 -29.16 23.94
N ARG A 4 8.78 -29.85 25.03
CA ARG A 4 7.95 -30.94 25.52
C ARG A 4 6.61 -30.38 26.06
N LEU A 5 5.52 -30.96 25.60
CA LEU A 5 4.20 -30.60 26.09
C LEU A 5 3.92 -31.29 27.40
N GLU A 6 3.32 -30.56 28.32
CA GLU A 6 3.01 -31.03 29.67
C GLU A 6 1.51 -31.08 29.92
N GLY A 7 1.08 -31.99 30.82
CA GLY A 7 -0.30 -32.13 31.20
C GLY A 7 -1.04 -33.22 30.45
N GLY A 8 -2.36 -33.24 30.60
CA GLY A 8 -3.22 -34.23 29.93
C GLY A 8 -3.47 -33.89 28.46
N GLY A 9 -4.19 -34.78 27.76
CA GLY A 9 -4.46 -34.63 26.34
C GLY A 9 -5.06 -33.30 25.92
N PRO A 10 -6.17 -32.81 26.57
CA PRO A 10 -6.72 -31.50 26.20
C PRO A 10 -5.76 -30.35 26.44
N SER A 11 -4.97 -30.41 27.49
CA SER A 11 -3.98 -29.37 27.79
C SER A 11 -2.86 -29.36 26.76
N GLN A 12 -2.38 -30.53 26.35
CA GLN A 12 -1.35 -30.66 25.34
C GLN A 12 -1.84 -30.16 23.97
N PHE A 13 -3.09 -30.44 23.63
CA PHE A 13 -3.69 -29.97 22.38
C PHE A 13 -3.76 -28.44 22.33
N ARG A 14 -4.16 -27.82 23.46
CA ARG A 14 -4.17 -26.36 23.57
C ARG A 14 -2.78 -25.76 23.40
N GLN A 15 -1.78 -26.36 24.04
CA GLN A 15 -0.40 -25.89 23.94
C GLN A 15 0.12 -26.00 22.50
N LEU A 16 -0.22 -27.07 21.82
CA LEU A 16 0.18 -27.26 20.42
C LEU A 16 -0.43 -26.18 19.53
N ILE A 17 -1.73 -25.90 19.71
CA ILE A 17 -2.40 -24.83 18.96
C ILE A 17 -1.75 -23.48 19.23
N GLN A 18 -1.43 -23.19 20.49
CA GLN A 18 -0.76 -21.95 20.86
C GLN A 18 0.63 -21.85 20.23
N GLN A 19 1.39 -22.92 20.22
CA GLN A 19 2.71 -22.94 19.59
C GLN A 19 2.62 -22.67 18.07
N ILE A 20 1.67 -23.29 17.40
CA ILE A 20 1.42 -23.04 15.98
C ILE A 20 0.96 -21.60 15.75
N GLY A 21 0.07 -21.11 16.60
CA GLY A 21 -0.45 -19.75 16.51
C GLY A 21 0.60 -18.66 16.78
N TYR A 22 1.60 -18.95 17.60
CA TYR A 22 2.67 -18.00 17.90
C TYR A 22 3.78 -17.99 16.85
N ASN A 23 3.81 -18.96 15.99
CA ASN A 23 4.77 -19.01 14.89
C ASN A 23 4.27 -18.11 13.76
N LYS A 24 4.24 -16.80 14.05
CA LYS A 24 3.76 -15.84 13.07
C LYS A 24 4.86 -15.53 12.05
N ASP A 25 4.59 -15.82 10.80
CA ASP A 25 5.44 -15.39 9.70
C ASP A 25 5.13 -13.95 9.28
N VAL A 26 4.07 -13.36 9.83
CA VAL A 26 3.57 -12.03 9.45
C VAL A 26 3.36 -11.17 10.69
N ASP A 27 3.87 -9.95 10.64
CA ASP A 27 3.66 -8.96 11.69
C ASP A 27 3.36 -7.61 11.05
N ILE A 28 2.52 -6.81 11.70
CA ILE A 28 2.12 -5.50 11.20
C ILE A 28 2.65 -4.43 12.14
N GLU A 29 3.34 -3.45 11.59
CA GLU A 29 3.96 -2.38 12.36
C GLU A 29 3.76 -1.05 11.65
N LEU A 30 3.97 0.03 12.40
CA LEU A 30 4.01 1.37 11.83
C LEU A 30 5.43 1.82 11.64
N GLY A 31 5.66 2.65 10.66
CA GLY A 31 6.96 3.21 10.40
C GLY A 31 6.88 4.60 9.80
N THR A 32 8.04 5.17 9.57
CA THR A 32 8.17 6.51 8.99
C THR A 32 9.15 6.48 7.82
N VAL A 33 8.75 7.07 6.71
CA VAL A 33 9.64 7.24 5.57
C VAL A 33 10.68 8.29 5.92
N VAL A 34 11.95 7.93 5.82
CA VAL A 34 13.07 8.82 6.12
C VAL A 34 13.62 9.46 4.84
N ALA A 35 13.65 8.68 3.77
CA ALA A 35 14.09 9.15 2.47
C ALA A 35 13.13 8.67 1.38
N PRO A 36 12.80 9.54 0.41
CA PRO A 36 11.83 9.18 -0.64
C PRO A 36 12.43 8.23 -1.68
N PRO A 37 11.57 7.58 -2.51
CA PRO A 37 12.05 6.82 -3.64
C PRO A 37 12.91 7.67 -4.60
N PRO A 38 13.82 7.08 -5.39
CA PRO A 38 14.04 5.64 -5.52
C PRO A 38 14.89 5.01 -4.42
N ALA A 39 15.69 5.78 -3.72
CA ALA A 39 16.52 5.29 -2.61
C ALA A 39 15.74 5.36 -1.29
N ILE A 40 14.60 4.72 -1.25
CA ILE A 40 13.70 4.78 -0.11
C ILE A 40 14.33 4.18 1.15
N ARG A 41 14.14 4.85 2.28
CA ARG A 41 14.52 4.36 3.60
C ARG A 41 13.37 4.57 4.57
N VAL A 42 13.12 3.57 5.40
CA VAL A 42 12.00 3.58 6.33
C VAL A 42 12.48 3.10 7.69
N THR A 43 12.08 3.79 8.75
CA THR A 43 12.32 3.34 10.12
C THR A 43 11.05 2.74 10.69
N VAL A 44 11.22 1.76 11.58
CA VAL A 44 10.10 1.06 12.22
C VAL A 44 9.95 1.60 13.65
N ASP A 45 8.71 1.89 14.05
CA ASP A 45 8.46 2.52 15.35
C ASP A 45 8.97 1.71 16.54
N ASN A 46 8.81 0.41 16.50
CA ASN A 46 9.18 -0.46 17.62
C ASN A 46 10.67 -0.80 17.64
N ASP A 47 11.40 -0.40 16.64
CA ASP A 47 12.84 -0.65 16.56
C ASP A 47 13.51 0.50 15.81
N GLU A 48 13.85 1.53 16.55
CA GLU A 48 14.46 2.76 15.99
C GLU A 48 15.81 2.49 15.33
N LYS A 49 16.45 1.40 15.68
CA LYS A 49 17.75 1.04 15.10
C LYS A 49 17.60 0.32 13.77
N LEU A 50 16.42 -0.23 13.51
CA LEU A 50 16.16 -0.92 12.27
C LEU A 50 15.79 0.07 11.18
N GLU A 51 16.61 0.11 10.15
CA GLU A 51 16.35 0.94 8.98
C GLU A 51 16.17 0.01 7.78
N LEU A 52 15.01 0.11 7.15
CA LEU A 52 14.69 -0.70 5.98
C LEU A 52 15.09 0.08 4.72
N LEU A 53 15.86 -0.57 3.89
CA LEU A 53 16.36 0.01 2.64
C LEU A 53 15.52 -0.48 1.46
N ALA A 54 15.71 0.14 0.31
CA ALA A 54 14.94 -0.20 -0.89
C ALA A 54 14.97 -1.70 -1.21
N GLU A 55 16.09 -2.35 -0.97
CA GLU A 55 16.25 -3.78 -1.24
C GLU A 55 15.47 -4.68 -0.29
N ASP A 56 15.07 -4.15 0.87
CA ASP A 56 14.30 -4.88 1.87
C ASP A 56 12.79 -4.68 1.70
N LEU A 57 12.39 -3.78 0.82
CA LEU A 57 11.02 -3.27 0.77
C LEU A 57 10.31 -3.64 -0.52
N ILE A 58 9.05 -3.98 -0.36
CA ILE A 58 8.08 -4.05 -1.46
C ILE A 58 7.06 -2.95 -1.18
N VAL A 59 6.84 -2.06 -2.14
CA VAL A 59 5.91 -0.96 -1.98
C VAL A 59 4.67 -1.21 -2.83
N ALA A 60 3.49 -1.09 -2.23
CA ALA A 60 2.24 -1.22 -2.97
C ALA A 60 2.19 -0.18 -4.10
N GLU A 61 1.73 -0.60 -5.26
CA GLU A 61 1.76 0.24 -6.46
C GLU A 61 1.09 1.59 -6.25
N HIS A 62 -0.03 1.61 -5.53
CA HIS A 62 -0.77 2.87 -5.32
C HIS A 62 0.01 3.93 -4.56
N LEU A 63 1.11 3.55 -3.91
CA LEU A 63 1.99 4.48 -3.18
C LEU A 63 3.15 4.96 -4.04
N THR A 64 3.26 4.47 -5.25
CA THR A 64 4.34 4.82 -6.17
C THR A 64 3.84 5.77 -7.24
N ARG A 65 4.78 6.43 -7.91
CA ARG A 65 4.44 7.17 -9.12
C ARG A 65 4.11 6.17 -10.21
N HIS A 66 2.90 6.24 -10.75
CA HIS A 66 2.44 5.28 -11.75
C HIS A 66 1.38 5.89 -12.65
N LYS A 67 1.13 5.24 -13.76
CA LYS A 67 0.12 5.66 -14.73
C LYS A 67 -0.97 4.61 -14.84
N ARG A 68 -2.19 5.08 -15.01
CA ARG A 68 -3.36 4.24 -15.26
C ARG A 68 -4.07 4.71 -16.52
N LYS A 69 -4.49 3.76 -17.32
CA LYS A 69 -5.31 4.06 -18.48
C LYS A 69 -6.74 4.31 -18.02
N VAL A 70 -7.36 5.32 -18.60
CA VAL A 70 -8.75 5.68 -18.27
C VAL A 70 -9.52 5.91 -19.55
N THR A 71 -10.82 5.60 -19.47
CA THR A 71 -11.79 5.96 -20.49
C THR A 71 -12.84 6.82 -19.80
N LEU A 72 -13.00 8.03 -20.27
CA LEU A 72 -14.00 8.94 -19.74
C LEU A 72 -15.16 9.02 -20.73
N THR A 73 -16.36 8.70 -20.24
CA THR A 73 -17.59 8.74 -21.03
C THR A 73 -18.57 9.61 -20.29
N SER A 74 -19.05 10.71 -20.93
CA SER A 74 -19.95 11.62 -20.24
C SER A 74 -20.69 12.54 -21.20
N GLU A 75 -22.01 12.67 -20.99
CA GLU A 75 -22.85 13.66 -21.65
C GLU A 75 -22.43 15.08 -21.23
N THR A 76 -22.10 15.25 -19.96
CA THR A 76 -21.70 16.56 -19.42
C THR A 76 -20.42 17.06 -20.07
N VAL A 77 -19.46 16.20 -20.32
CA VAL A 77 -18.22 16.56 -21.00
C VAL A 77 -18.53 17.01 -22.43
N ARG A 78 -19.40 16.30 -23.12
CA ARG A 78 -19.84 16.68 -24.48
C ARG A 78 -20.46 18.07 -24.50
N GLU A 79 -21.35 18.34 -23.56
CA GLU A 79 -22.00 19.66 -23.44
C GLU A 79 -21.01 20.77 -23.19
N ALA A 80 -20.04 20.53 -22.30
CA ALA A 80 -19.00 21.52 -21.98
C ALA A 80 -18.14 21.84 -23.21
N MET A 81 -17.80 20.86 -24.00
CA MET A 81 -17.03 21.07 -25.22
C MET A 81 -17.85 21.85 -26.26
N THR A 82 -19.12 21.58 -26.37
CA THR A 82 -20.02 22.31 -27.27
C THR A 82 -20.11 23.77 -26.86
N LYS A 83 -20.27 24.04 -25.58
CA LYS A 83 -20.34 25.41 -25.05
C LYS A 83 -19.03 26.18 -25.25
N ALA A 84 -17.92 25.52 -25.28
CA ALA A 84 -16.62 26.15 -25.54
C ALA A 84 -16.40 26.48 -27.02
N GLY A 85 -17.38 26.26 -27.88
CA GLY A 85 -17.28 26.56 -29.29
C GLY A 85 -16.72 25.45 -30.14
N TYR A 86 -16.50 24.30 -29.56
CA TYR A 86 -16.06 23.14 -30.32
C TYR A 86 -17.26 22.53 -31.06
N THR A 87 -17.15 22.44 -32.39
CA THR A 87 -18.21 21.84 -33.20
C THR A 87 -17.74 20.51 -33.73
N PRO A 88 -18.27 19.40 -33.20
CA PRO A 88 -17.95 18.09 -33.74
C PRO A 88 -18.53 17.94 -35.14
N HIS A 89 -17.76 17.37 -36.06
CA HIS A 89 -18.18 17.16 -37.44
C HIS A 89 -19.16 16.00 -37.61
N VAL A 90 -19.44 15.26 -36.56
CA VAL A 90 -20.38 14.13 -36.57
C VAL A 90 -21.65 14.55 -35.87
N HIS A 91 -22.76 14.53 -36.61
CA HIS A 91 -24.05 15.00 -36.10
C HIS A 91 -24.72 14.05 -35.13
N ASP A 92 -24.29 12.79 -35.08
CA ASP A 92 -24.97 11.75 -34.29
C ASP A 92 -24.14 11.26 -33.10
N ILE A 93 -23.30 12.13 -32.52
CA ILE A 93 -22.58 11.78 -31.33
C ILE A 93 -23.55 11.76 -30.16
N THR A 94 -23.95 10.56 -29.73
CA THR A 94 -24.77 10.39 -28.55
C THR A 94 -23.93 10.30 -27.29
N GLU A 95 -22.63 10.06 -27.46
CA GLU A 95 -21.72 9.80 -26.36
C GLU A 95 -20.31 10.28 -26.73
N LEU A 96 -19.67 10.98 -25.81
CA LEU A 96 -18.28 11.37 -25.96
C LEU A 96 -17.41 10.43 -25.16
N ILE A 97 -16.45 9.81 -25.85
CA ILE A 97 -15.49 8.90 -25.23
C ILE A 97 -14.11 9.51 -25.36
N ILE A 98 -13.46 9.72 -24.22
CA ILE A 98 -12.09 10.22 -24.17
C ILE A 98 -11.23 9.14 -23.54
N GLU A 99 -10.22 8.68 -24.28
CA GLU A 99 -9.24 7.73 -23.77
C GLU A 99 -7.96 8.47 -23.43
N GLY A 100 -7.36 8.12 -22.32
CA GLY A 100 -6.13 8.77 -21.90
C GLY A 100 -5.46 8.03 -20.76
N GLU A 101 -4.49 8.71 -20.17
CA GLU A 101 -3.78 8.18 -19.01
C GLU A 101 -3.84 9.21 -17.87
N ILE A 102 -3.99 8.69 -16.66
CA ILE A 102 -3.84 9.48 -15.44
C ILE A 102 -2.53 9.08 -14.81
N GLU A 103 -1.69 10.06 -14.49
CA GLU A 103 -0.45 9.83 -13.75
C GLU A 103 -0.66 10.22 -12.30
N PHE A 104 -0.41 9.26 -11.41
CA PHE A 104 -0.44 9.51 -9.98
C PHE A 104 0.98 9.85 -9.55
N THR A 105 1.17 11.08 -9.11
CA THR A 105 2.48 11.64 -8.81
C THR A 105 2.76 11.78 -7.33
N ASP A 106 1.77 11.49 -6.48
CA ASP A 106 1.88 11.62 -5.03
C ASP A 106 2.51 10.37 -4.43
N GLU A 107 3.79 10.17 -4.71
CA GLU A 107 4.53 9.05 -4.14
C GLU A 107 4.95 9.35 -2.69
N LEU A 108 5.47 8.33 -2.02
CA LEU A 108 5.92 8.46 -0.65
C LEU A 108 7.03 9.52 -0.53
N LYS A 109 6.97 10.30 0.53
CA LYS A 109 7.94 11.34 0.81
C LYS A 109 8.41 11.26 2.25
N ALA A 110 9.53 11.86 2.54
CA ALA A 110 10.08 11.91 3.90
C ALA A 110 9.04 12.48 4.87
N GLY A 111 8.86 11.80 5.99
CA GLY A 111 7.88 12.16 7.00
C GLY A 111 6.56 11.41 6.91
N ASP A 112 6.30 10.73 5.79
CA ASP A 112 5.06 9.94 5.66
C ASP A 112 5.07 8.79 6.65
N ARG A 113 3.94 8.61 7.33
CA ARG A 113 3.70 7.46 8.19
C ARG A 113 3.14 6.33 7.32
N VAL A 114 3.60 5.13 7.58
CA VAL A 114 3.25 3.97 6.75
C VAL A 114 2.92 2.76 7.61
N ILE A 115 2.09 1.89 7.04
CA ILE A 115 1.75 0.60 7.60
C ILE A 115 2.65 -0.42 6.92
N ILE A 116 3.42 -1.15 7.72
CA ILE A 116 4.42 -2.09 7.24
C ILE A 116 4.03 -3.49 7.70
N GLN A 117 4.09 -4.43 6.78
CA GLN A 117 3.87 -5.84 7.07
C GLN A 117 5.18 -6.59 6.82
N SER A 118 5.66 -7.30 7.84
CA SER A 118 6.83 -8.16 7.67
C SER A 118 6.38 -9.56 7.26
N ILE A 119 7.12 -10.15 6.36
CA ILE A 119 6.91 -11.53 5.90
C ILE A 119 8.25 -12.24 5.89
N ASP A 120 8.25 -13.54 5.62
CA ASP A 120 9.48 -14.36 5.59
C ASP A 120 10.31 -14.21 6.86
N GLU A 121 9.66 -14.32 8.01
CA GLU A 121 10.34 -14.25 9.31
C GLU A 121 11.11 -12.93 9.48
N GLY A 122 10.56 -11.85 8.96
CA GLY A 122 11.18 -10.53 9.08
C GLY A 122 12.26 -10.22 8.07
N GLN A 123 12.35 -10.99 7.00
CA GLN A 123 13.36 -10.75 5.97
C GLN A 123 12.87 -9.84 4.85
N THR A 124 11.56 -9.77 4.65
CA THR A 124 10.95 -8.93 3.62
C THR A 124 9.86 -8.09 4.25
N TYR A 125 9.77 -6.83 3.84
CA TYR A 125 8.79 -5.88 4.39
C TYR A 125 7.98 -5.29 3.25
N ILE A 126 6.67 -5.22 3.48
CA ILE A 126 5.74 -4.65 2.51
C ILE A 126 5.17 -3.36 3.10
N ILE A 127 5.29 -2.25 2.37
CA ILE A 127 4.60 -1.02 2.73
C ILE A 127 3.22 -1.11 2.09
N GLN A 128 2.20 -1.28 2.94
CA GLN A 128 0.83 -1.51 2.49
C GLN A 128 0.09 -0.23 2.17
N ASP A 129 0.29 0.81 2.98
CA ASP A 129 -0.43 2.06 2.82
C ASP A 129 0.21 3.17 3.65
N ARG A 130 -0.23 4.39 3.40
CA ARG A 130 0.04 5.52 4.29
C ARG A 130 -0.86 5.39 5.51
N ALA A 131 -0.35 5.82 6.66
CA ALA A 131 -1.12 5.85 7.88
C ALA A 131 -1.38 7.29 8.28
N VAL A 132 -2.60 7.58 8.72
CA VAL A 132 -2.95 8.87 9.28
C VAL A 132 -3.25 8.64 10.77
N ILE A 133 -2.51 9.35 11.62
CA ILE A 133 -2.66 9.24 13.06
C ILE A 133 -3.21 10.58 13.54
N TYR A 134 -4.40 10.53 14.13
CA TYR A 134 -5.02 11.72 14.70
C TYR A 134 -4.38 12.03 16.06
N ASP A 135 -4.44 13.28 16.46
CA ASP A 135 -3.86 13.80 17.70
C ASP A 135 -2.33 13.86 17.70
N GLY A 136 -1.74 13.93 16.50
CA GLY A 136 -0.34 14.25 16.34
C GLY A 136 0.65 13.22 16.86
N ALA A 137 0.21 11.99 16.97
CA ALA A 137 1.09 10.94 17.45
C ALA A 137 2.17 10.56 16.44
#